data_4330768e546b151ab51790d3c0c756fb
#
_entry.id   4330768e546b151ab51790d3c0c756fb
#
_cell.length_a   1.000
_cell.length_b   1.000
_cell.length_c   1.000
_cell.angle_alpha   90.00
_cell.angle_beta   90.00
_cell.angle_gamma   90.00
#
_symmetry.space_group_name_H-M   'P 1'
#
loop_
_entity.id
_entity.type
_entity.pdbx_description
1 polymer ?
#
loop_
_entity_poly.entity_id
_entity_poly.type
_entity_poly.pdbx_seq_one_letter_code
_entity_poly.pdbx_strand_id
1 'polypeptide(L)'
;MSYFPDRPEQPLHAFAFSHLRGGHARLQQTPLVIWLTGISAAGKSTIADALDRALQAQGRFTSIIDGDSVRGGLCRDLGFTDSDRDENIRRVAEVARLMVEAGLIVIVALISPSSASRHCARSIIGNEYFVEVHVDAPLETAEQRDPKGLYKKARAGLIPHFTGIDSNYDVPVFPEVHVNTQALTVEQSVDAILDWVTRHDDHT
;
A
#
# COMPACT_ATOMS: atom_id res chain seq x y z
N MET A 1 -9.36 21.94 28.00
CA MET A 1 -8.01 21.99 28.58
C MET A 1 -7.20 20.91 27.92
N SER A 2 -6.48 21.24 26.84
CA SER A 2 -5.66 20.30 26.06
C SER A 2 -4.28 20.22 26.67
N TYR A 3 -3.90 19.06 27.11
CA TYR A 3 -2.58 18.77 27.67
C TYR A 3 -1.79 17.94 26.64
N PHE A 4 -1.18 18.60 25.66
CA PHE A 4 -0.06 18.07 24.92
C PHE A 4 1.04 19.15 24.94
N PRO A 5 2.16 18.91 25.62
CA PRO A 5 3.30 19.81 25.54
C PRO A 5 3.93 19.74 24.15
N ASP A 6 4.29 20.92 23.62
CA ASP A 6 5.12 21.09 22.43
C ASP A 6 6.33 20.15 22.52
N ARG A 7 6.35 19.12 21.67
CA ARG A 7 7.57 18.36 21.43
C ARG A 7 8.34 19.08 20.34
N PRO A 8 9.62 19.39 20.56
CA PRO A 8 10.46 19.89 19.48
C PRO A 8 10.48 18.85 18.36
N GLU A 9 10.35 19.31 17.12
CA GLU A 9 10.53 18.52 15.90
C GLU A 9 11.94 17.93 15.87
N GLN A 10 12.09 16.76 16.44
CA GLN A 10 13.30 15.96 16.22
C GLN A 10 13.08 15.21 14.91
N PRO A 11 14.06 15.21 14.00
CA PRO A 11 13.97 14.42 12.77
C PRO A 11 13.78 12.96 13.14
N LEU A 12 12.70 12.36 12.63
CA LEU A 12 12.26 10.98 12.85
C LEU A 12 13.30 9.90 12.45
N HIS A 13 14.46 10.30 11.93
CA HIS A 13 15.55 9.41 11.49
C HIS A 13 16.41 8.82 12.61
N ALA A 14 16.13 9.12 13.90
CA ALA A 14 16.96 8.68 15.01
C ALA A 14 16.43 7.50 15.81
N PHE A 15 15.27 6.95 15.47
CA PHE A 15 14.82 5.67 16.04
C PHE A 15 15.37 4.48 15.23
N ALA A 16 16.71 4.45 15.11
CA ALA A 16 17.37 3.22 14.75
C ALA A 16 16.93 2.11 15.72
N PHE A 17 16.71 0.92 15.20
CA PHE A 17 16.33 -0.36 15.81
C PHE A 17 17.07 -0.77 17.12
N SER A 18 17.63 0.17 17.88
CA SER A 18 18.45 -0.08 19.08
C SER A 18 17.66 -0.52 20.32
N HIS A 19 16.33 -0.44 20.32
CA HIS A 19 15.52 -0.72 21.51
C HIS A 19 14.88 -2.09 21.61
N LEU A 20 14.99 -2.94 20.57
CA LEU A 20 14.61 -4.35 20.66
C LEU A 20 15.78 -5.21 21.21
N ARG A 21 16.37 -4.80 22.33
CA ARG A 21 17.27 -5.61 23.13
C ARG A 21 16.45 -6.53 24.06
N GLY A 22 15.73 -7.46 23.48
CA GLY A 22 15.04 -8.50 24.20
C GLY A 22 14.84 -9.69 23.28
N GLY A 23 15.66 -10.69 23.37
CA GLY A 23 15.61 -12.12 23.06
C GLY A 23 14.63 -12.71 22.05
N HIS A 24 14.03 -11.92 21.18
CA HIS A 24 13.22 -12.46 20.10
C HIS A 24 14.13 -12.72 18.90
N ALA A 25 14.11 -13.97 18.41
CA ALA A 25 14.75 -14.31 17.14
C ALA A 25 14.25 -13.31 16.07
N ARG A 26 15.15 -12.47 15.55
CA ARG A 26 14.82 -11.61 14.41
C ARG A 26 14.41 -12.53 13.27
N LEU A 27 13.28 -12.20 12.64
CA LEU A 27 12.91 -12.84 11.39
C LEU A 27 14.10 -12.64 10.42
N GLN A 28 14.58 -13.75 9.83
CA GLN A 28 15.71 -13.68 8.87
C GLN A 28 15.20 -13.25 7.51
N GLN A 29 14.75 -12.00 7.44
CA GLN A 29 14.27 -11.38 6.20
C GLN A 29 14.47 -9.86 6.29
N THR A 30 14.62 -9.22 5.13
CA THR A 30 14.58 -7.76 5.01
C THR A 30 13.10 -7.30 5.11
N PRO A 31 12.74 -6.53 6.16
CA PRO A 31 11.38 -6.03 6.27
C PRO A 31 11.11 -4.95 5.20
N LEU A 32 9.88 -4.92 4.65
CA LEU A 32 9.56 -4.07 3.52
C LEU A 32 8.06 -3.77 3.49
N VAL A 33 7.67 -2.61 2.97
CA VAL A 33 6.29 -2.30 2.58
C VAL A 33 6.19 -2.30 1.06
N ILE A 34 5.41 -3.22 0.51
CA ILE A 34 5.06 -3.27 -0.90
C ILE A 34 3.70 -2.58 -1.06
N TRP A 35 3.72 -1.32 -1.51
CA TRP A 35 2.56 -0.45 -1.60
C TRP A 35 1.95 -0.50 -3.00
N LEU A 36 0.91 -1.32 -3.16
CA LEU A 36 0.17 -1.43 -4.43
C LEU A 36 -0.81 -0.27 -4.55
N THR A 37 -0.61 0.58 -5.56
CA THR A 37 -1.51 1.67 -5.93
C THR A 37 -2.10 1.45 -7.32
N GLY A 38 -3.28 2.01 -7.59
CA GLY A 38 -4.00 1.89 -8.87
C GLY A 38 -5.51 2.06 -8.68
N ILE A 39 -6.23 2.31 -9.76
CA ILE A 39 -7.69 2.50 -9.73
C ILE A 39 -8.44 1.28 -9.20
N SER A 40 -9.74 1.43 -8.90
CA SER A 40 -10.59 0.29 -8.52
C SER A 40 -10.55 -0.77 -9.62
N ALA A 41 -10.66 -2.05 -9.26
CA ALA A 41 -10.62 -3.19 -10.20
C ALA A 41 -9.34 -3.30 -11.08
N ALA A 42 -8.27 -2.55 -10.79
CA ALA A 42 -6.98 -2.71 -11.48
C ALA A 42 -6.30 -4.05 -11.19
N GLY A 43 -6.70 -4.78 -10.14
CA GLY A 43 -6.13 -6.10 -9.79
C GLY A 43 -5.28 -6.11 -8.52
N LYS A 44 -5.22 -5.02 -7.77
CA LYS A 44 -4.38 -4.89 -6.56
C LYS A 44 -4.55 -6.03 -5.55
N SER A 45 -5.79 -6.31 -5.10
CA SER A 45 -6.05 -7.37 -4.10
C SER A 45 -5.69 -8.76 -4.64
N THR A 46 -5.96 -9.03 -5.91
CA THR A 46 -5.59 -10.29 -6.56
C THR A 46 -4.07 -10.49 -6.60
N ILE A 47 -3.33 -9.43 -6.95
CA ILE A 47 -1.85 -9.45 -6.95
C ILE A 47 -1.34 -9.57 -5.51
N ALA A 48 -1.94 -8.82 -4.55
CA ALA A 48 -1.56 -8.89 -3.14
C ALA A 48 -1.67 -10.32 -2.58
N ASP A 49 -2.80 -10.99 -2.83
CA ASP A 49 -3.04 -12.37 -2.38
C ASP A 49 -2.08 -13.38 -3.04
N ALA A 50 -1.76 -13.19 -4.33
CA ALA A 50 -0.84 -14.06 -5.03
C ALA A 50 0.60 -13.84 -4.58
N LEU A 51 1.01 -12.59 -4.37
CA LEU A 51 2.32 -12.21 -3.86
C LEU A 51 2.54 -12.71 -2.43
N ASP A 52 1.53 -12.57 -1.57
CA ASP A 52 1.56 -13.10 -0.21
C ASP A 52 1.84 -14.60 -0.19
N ARG A 53 1.08 -15.38 -0.99
CA ARG A 53 1.32 -16.83 -1.11
C ARG A 53 2.71 -17.16 -1.64
N ALA A 54 3.21 -16.41 -2.61
CA ALA A 54 4.53 -16.64 -3.19
C ALA A 54 5.66 -16.36 -2.18
N LEU A 55 5.56 -15.28 -1.41
CA LEU A 55 6.52 -14.93 -0.36
C LEU A 55 6.46 -15.94 0.80
N GLN A 56 5.27 -16.37 1.23
CA GLN A 56 5.10 -17.40 2.26
C GLN A 56 5.69 -18.75 1.83
N ALA A 57 5.55 -19.13 0.56
CA ALA A 57 6.16 -20.33 0.01
C ALA A 57 7.70 -20.28 0.04
N GLN A 58 8.29 -19.08 0.06
CA GLN A 58 9.73 -18.83 0.26
C GLN A 58 10.13 -18.75 1.75
N GLY A 59 9.19 -19.02 2.68
CA GLY A 59 9.44 -18.94 4.13
C GLY A 59 9.44 -17.52 4.68
N ARG A 60 8.96 -16.52 3.93
CA ARG A 60 8.87 -15.13 4.38
C ARG A 60 7.62 -14.91 5.24
N PHE A 61 7.72 -14.02 6.21
CA PHE A 61 6.61 -13.61 7.08
C PHE A 61 5.98 -12.33 6.54
N THR A 62 4.73 -12.44 6.11
CA THR A 62 4.01 -11.39 5.41
C THR A 62 2.74 -10.99 6.13
N SER A 63 2.21 -9.82 5.80
CA SER A 63 0.87 -9.38 6.20
C SER A 63 0.26 -8.51 5.10
N ILE A 64 -1.03 -8.70 4.81
CA ILE A 64 -1.77 -7.89 3.85
C ILE A 64 -2.59 -6.84 4.60
N ILE A 65 -2.53 -5.59 4.14
CA ILE A 65 -3.44 -4.51 4.52
C ILE A 65 -4.26 -4.12 3.29
N ASP A 66 -5.50 -4.59 3.24
CA ASP A 66 -6.44 -4.30 2.15
C ASP A 66 -7.41 -3.17 2.52
N GLY A 67 -7.79 -2.36 1.52
CA GLY A 67 -8.61 -1.17 1.71
C GLY A 67 -9.99 -1.44 2.30
N ASP A 68 -10.64 -2.54 1.97
CA ASP A 68 -11.96 -2.88 2.52
C ASP A 68 -11.84 -3.26 4.00
N SER A 69 -10.81 -4.03 4.35
CA SER A 69 -10.56 -4.46 5.73
C SER A 69 -10.31 -3.27 6.65
N VAL A 70 -9.46 -2.30 6.23
CA VAL A 70 -9.18 -1.11 7.06
C VAL A 70 -10.38 -0.20 7.22
N ARG A 71 -11.23 -0.09 6.20
CA ARG A 71 -12.47 0.70 6.27
C ARG A 71 -13.54 0.06 7.15
N GLY A 72 -13.52 -1.26 7.32
CA GLY A 72 -14.37 -1.96 8.29
C GLY A 72 -13.93 -1.82 9.74
N GLY A 73 -12.67 -1.43 10.00
CA GLY A 73 -12.06 -1.37 11.33
C GLY A 73 -11.35 -0.04 11.62
N LEU A 74 -10.06 0.01 11.34
CA LEU A 74 -9.14 1.12 11.65
C LEU A 74 -9.64 2.50 11.16
N CYS A 75 -10.29 2.52 10.00
CA CYS A 75 -10.75 3.74 9.32
C CYS A 75 -12.28 3.78 9.14
N ARG A 76 -13.04 3.10 10.00
CA ARG A 76 -14.50 3.04 9.92
C ARG A 76 -15.21 4.38 10.11
N ASP A 77 -14.52 5.32 10.72
CA ASP A 77 -14.97 6.70 10.98
C ASP A 77 -14.76 7.63 9.77
N LEU A 78 -14.03 7.19 8.74
CA LEU A 78 -13.68 7.98 7.58
C LEU A 78 -14.62 7.72 6.40
N GLY A 79 -14.97 8.79 5.68
CA GLY A 79 -15.70 8.75 4.42
C GLY A 79 -14.78 8.61 3.20
N PHE A 80 -15.18 9.27 2.09
CA PHE A 80 -14.50 9.20 0.80
C PHE A 80 -14.10 10.57 0.24
N THR A 81 -14.16 11.63 1.06
CA THR A 81 -13.60 12.93 0.70
C THR A 81 -12.08 12.82 0.56
N ASP A 82 -11.46 13.79 -0.10
CA ASP A 82 -10.00 13.77 -0.28
C ASP A 82 -9.29 13.77 1.08
N SER A 83 -9.74 14.56 2.05
CA SER A 83 -9.18 14.58 3.41
C SER A 83 -9.37 13.24 4.16
N ASP A 84 -10.50 12.55 3.98
CA ASP A 84 -10.72 11.22 4.56
C ASP A 84 -9.79 10.18 3.93
N ARG A 85 -9.54 10.30 2.62
CA ARG A 85 -8.59 9.42 1.91
C ARG A 85 -7.17 9.64 2.37
N ASP A 86 -6.76 10.89 2.55
CA ASP A 86 -5.43 11.26 3.06
C ASP A 86 -5.23 10.72 4.47
N GLU A 87 -6.19 10.90 5.36
CA GLU A 87 -6.14 10.36 6.72
C GLU A 87 -6.16 8.81 6.74
N ASN A 88 -6.92 8.18 5.84
CA ASN A 88 -6.90 6.73 5.68
C ASN A 88 -5.48 6.23 5.32
N ILE A 89 -4.85 6.86 4.33
CA ILE A 89 -3.49 6.52 3.89
C ILE A 89 -2.49 6.76 5.02
N ARG A 90 -2.58 7.88 5.71
CA ARG A 90 -1.72 8.20 6.86
C ARG A 90 -1.81 7.13 7.95
N ARG A 91 -3.04 6.73 8.35
CA ARG A 91 -3.23 5.69 9.39
C ARG A 91 -2.67 4.35 8.93
N VAL A 92 -2.91 3.96 7.68
CA VAL A 92 -2.36 2.71 7.13
C VAL A 92 -0.84 2.75 7.10
N ALA A 93 -0.23 3.87 6.73
CA ALA A 93 1.22 4.03 6.72
C ALA A 93 1.83 3.86 8.12
N GLU A 94 1.20 4.43 9.17
CA GLU A 94 1.65 4.23 10.56
C GLU A 94 1.58 2.76 11.01
N VAL A 95 0.50 2.06 10.66
CA VAL A 95 0.37 0.63 10.97
C VAL A 95 1.41 -0.19 10.20
N ALA A 96 1.58 0.08 8.90
CA ALA A 96 2.56 -0.60 8.07
C ALA A 96 3.99 -0.38 8.61
N ARG A 97 4.33 0.84 9.06
CA ARG A 97 5.61 1.13 9.70
C ARG A 97 5.86 0.27 10.94
N LEU A 98 4.87 0.19 11.84
CA LEU A 98 4.98 -0.64 13.05
C LEU A 98 5.17 -2.13 12.72
N MET A 99 4.53 -2.62 11.66
CA MET A 99 4.68 -4.01 11.20
C MET A 99 6.06 -4.26 10.59
N VAL A 100 6.61 -3.31 9.83
CA VAL A 100 8.00 -3.35 9.32
C VAL A 100 8.99 -3.34 10.48
N GLU A 101 8.79 -2.52 11.50
CA GLU A 101 9.61 -2.52 12.71
C GLU A 101 9.57 -3.86 13.45
N ALA A 102 8.44 -4.59 13.37
CA ALA A 102 8.33 -5.95 13.87
C ALA A 102 9.00 -7.01 12.97
N GLY A 103 9.55 -6.61 11.82
CA GLY A 103 10.29 -7.47 10.91
C GLY A 103 9.46 -8.10 9.77
N LEU A 104 8.23 -7.65 9.54
CA LEU A 104 7.34 -8.21 8.52
C LEU A 104 7.55 -7.57 7.14
N ILE A 105 7.23 -8.33 6.10
CA ILE A 105 6.94 -7.79 4.77
C ILE A 105 5.45 -7.47 4.72
N VAL A 106 5.12 -6.20 4.49
CA VAL A 106 3.73 -5.71 4.50
C VAL A 106 3.28 -5.40 3.08
N ILE A 107 2.21 -6.03 2.62
CA ILE A 107 1.62 -5.79 1.32
C ILE A 107 0.40 -4.89 1.52
N VAL A 108 0.47 -3.65 1.07
CA VAL A 108 -0.63 -2.69 1.16
C VAL A 108 -1.35 -2.60 -0.18
N ALA A 109 -2.67 -2.85 -0.20
CA ALA A 109 -3.50 -2.80 -1.41
C ALA A 109 -4.55 -1.68 -1.29
N LEU A 110 -4.19 -0.47 -1.66
CA LEU A 110 -5.05 0.73 -1.61
C LEU A 110 -5.07 1.43 -2.97
N ILE A 111 -6.15 2.17 -3.26
CA ILE A 111 -6.19 3.03 -4.46
C ILE A 111 -5.09 4.10 -4.38
N SER A 112 -4.97 4.79 -3.25
CA SER A 112 -3.98 5.84 -2.97
C SER A 112 -3.89 6.86 -4.12
N PRO A 113 -5.00 7.57 -4.43
CA PRO A 113 -5.13 8.31 -5.68
C PRO A 113 -4.20 9.53 -5.75
N SER A 114 -3.91 10.17 -4.63
CA SER A 114 -3.10 11.39 -4.57
C SER A 114 -1.61 11.07 -4.49
N SER A 115 -0.81 11.71 -5.33
CA SER A 115 0.65 11.66 -5.26
C SER A 115 1.17 12.16 -3.91
N ALA A 116 0.57 13.24 -3.36
CA ALA A 116 0.95 13.79 -2.07
C ALA A 116 0.74 12.78 -0.93
N SER A 117 -0.39 12.04 -0.93
CA SER A 117 -0.68 11.02 0.08
C SER A 117 0.30 9.84 0.01
N ARG A 118 0.70 9.40 -1.21
CA ARG A 118 1.71 8.36 -1.39
C ARG A 118 3.09 8.80 -0.90
N HIS A 119 3.47 10.06 -1.16
CA HIS A 119 4.69 10.64 -0.59
C HIS A 119 4.64 10.74 0.93
N CYS A 120 3.50 11.11 1.51
CA CYS A 120 3.29 11.10 2.96
C CYS A 120 3.49 9.68 3.54
N ALA A 121 2.89 8.65 2.93
CA ALA A 121 3.07 7.27 3.33
C ALA A 121 4.53 6.83 3.27
N ARG A 122 5.23 7.14 2.19
CA ARG A 122 6.68 6.88 2.03
C ARG A 122 7.51 7.57 3.12
N SER A 123 7.18 8.82 3.45
CA SER A 123 7.89 9.56 4.50
C SER A 123 7.67 8.99 5.91
N ILE A 124 6.47 8.46 6.18
CA ILE A 124 6.13 7.81 7.46
C ILE A 124 6.86 6.48 7.62
N ILE A 125 6.88 5.68 6.57
CA ILE A 125 7.45 4.33 6.59
C ILE A 125 8.98 4.36 6.52
N GLY A 126 9.54 5.31 5.81
CA GLY A 126 10.97 5.40 5.47
C GLY A 126 11.21 4.96 4.03
N ASN A 127 12.03 5.71 3.32
CA ASN A 127 12.29 5.49 1.90
C ASN A 127 12.93 4.12 1.62
N GLU A 128 13.77 3.65 2.54
CA GLU A 128 14.48 2.37 2.49
C GLU A 128 13.56 1.14 2.65
N TYR A 129 12.37 1.33 3.23
CA TYR A 129 11.39 0.27 3.46
C TYR A 129 10.18 0.35 2.56
N PHE A 130 10.11 1.33 1.64
CA PHE A 130 8.91 1.60 0.86
C PHE A 130 9.13 1.33 -0.63
N VAL A 131 8.35 0.40 -1.18
CA VAL A 131 8.32 0.08 -2.61
C VAL A 131 6.96 0.44 -3.16
N GLU A 132 6.89 1.41 -4.06
CA GLU A 132 5.67 1.76 -4.77
C GLU A 132 5.49 0.85 -5.99
N VAL A 133 4.39 0.12 -6.00
CA VAL A 133 4.00 -0.72 -7.15
C VAL A 133 2.77 -0.10 -7.82
N HIS A 134 2.94 0.41 -9.02
CA HIS A 134 1.82 0.88 -9.83
C HIS A 134 1.16 -0.31 -10.53
N VAL A 135 -0.03 -0.66 -10.05
CA VAL A 135 -0.90 -1.67 -10.68
C VAL A 135 -1.78 -0.96 -11.67
N ASP A 136 -1.33 -0.96 -12.93
CA ASP A 136 -1.94 -0.22 -14.03
C ASP A 136 -2.99 -1.06 -14.76
N ALA A 137 -4.12 -0.44 -15.05
CA ALA A 137 -5.16 -0.96 -15.93
C ALA A 137 -5.86 0.23 -16.62
N PRO A 138 -6.11 0.17 -17.93
CA PRO A 138 -6.98 1.15 -18.59
C PRO A 138 -8.35 1.21 -17.90
N LEU A 139 -8.93 2.42 -17.84
CA LEU A 139 -10.22 2.63 -17.18
C LEU A 139 -11.31 1.69 -17.74
N GLU A 140 -11.35 1.55 -19.07
CA GLU A 140 -12.32 0.67 -19.74
C GLU A 140 -12.16 -0.80 -19.30
N THR A 141 -10.93 -1.26 -19.11
CA THR A 141 -10.66 -2.61 -18.63
C THR A 141 -11.11 -2.78 -17.17
N ALA A 142 -10.86 -1.77 -16.34
CA ALA A 142 -11.30 -1.77 -14.94
C ALA A 142 -12.83 -1.74 -14.82
N GLU A 143 -13.51 -0.93 -15.65
CA GLU A 143 -14.98 -0.89 -15.73
C GLU A 143 -15.58 -2.22 -16.21
N GLN A 144 -14.96 -2.88 -17.17
CA GLN A 144 -15.41 -4.19 -17.65
C GLN A 144 -15.28 -5.27 -16.57
N ARG A 145 -14.22 -5.21 -15.78
CA ARG A 145 -14.00 -6.15 -14.67
C ARG A 145 -15.00 -5.95 -13.54
N ASP A 146 -15.16 -4.75 -13.07
CA ASP A 146 -16.05 -4.25 -11.99
C ASP A 146 -16.65 -5.32 -11.05
N PRO A 147 -15.84 -6.13 -10.37
CA PRO A 147 -16.31 -7.31 -9.63
C PRO A 147 -17.27 -6.96 -8.49
N LYS A 148 -17.25 -5.70 -8.01
CA LYS A 148 -18.08 -5.19 -6.91
C LYS A 148 -19.24 -4.32 -7.40
N GLY A 149 -19.38 -4.08 -8.70
CA GLY A 149 -20.37 -3.20 -9.30
C GLY A 149 -20.20 -1.72 -8.92
N LEU A 150 -18.97 -1.31 -8.54
CA LEU A 150 -18.71 0.05 -8.07
C LEU A 150 -18.71 1.05 -9.22
N TYR A 151 -18.16 0.72 -10.38
CA TYR A 151 -18.21 1.57 -11.58
C TYR A 151 -19.64 1.77 -12.04
N LYS A 152 -20.45 0.71 -12.08
CA LYS A 152 -21.87 0.80 -12.41
C LYS A 152 -22.61 1.75 -11.49
N LYS A 153 -22.33 1.70 -10.19
CA LYS A 153 -22.93 2.61 -9.19
C LYS A 153 -22.45 4.04 -9.36
N ALA A 154 -21.14 4.23 -9.59
CA ALA A 154 -20.55 5.56 -9.80
C ALA A 154 -21.11 6.23 -11.05
N ARG A 155 -21.20 5.52 -12.18
CA ARG A 155 -21.82 6.01 -13.42
C ARG A 155 -23.31 6.37 -13.24
N ALA A 156 -24.01 5.68 -12.34
CA ALA A 156 -25.38 5.99 -11.97
C ALA A 156 -25.51 7.15 -10.95
N GLY A 157 -24.39 7.78 -10.55
CA GLY A 157 -24.37 8.88 -9.57
C GLY A 157 -24.63 8.45 -8.12
N LEU A 158 -24.59 7.15 -7.83
CA LEU A 158 -24.88 6.59 -6.50
C LEU A 158 -23.65 6.61 -5.57
N ILE A 159 -22.45 6.78 -6.13
CA ILE A 159 -21.18 6.88 -5.39
C ILE A 159 -20.49 8.16 -5.86
N PRO A 160 -20.46 9.23 -5.07
CA PRO A 160 -19.69 10.44 -5.38
C PRO A 160 -18.19 10.25 -5.11
N HIS A 161 -17.37 11.09 -5.71
CA HIS A 161 -15.90 11.10 -5.52
C HIS A 161 -15.24 9.77 -5.87
N PHE A 162 -15.72 9.11 -6.93
CA PHE A 162 -15.18 7.82 -7.36
C PHE A 162 -13.94 8.02 -8.24
N THR A 163 -12.80 7.49 -7.80
CA THR A 163 -11.52 7.63 -8.50
C THR A 163 -11.58 7.04 -9.91
N GLY A 164 -11.23 7.85 -10.90
CA GLY A 164 -11.27 7.51 -12.32
C GLY A 164 -12.59 7.86 -13.02
N ILE A 165 -13.63 8.33 -12.31
CA ILE A 165 -14.89 8.80 -12.88
C ILE A 165 -15.07 10.31 -12.61
N ASP A 166 -15.25 10.71 -11.37
CA ASP A 166 -15.46 12.09 -10.92
C ASP A 166 -14.40 12.57 -9.92
N SER A 167 -13.39 11.73 -9.65
CA SER A 167 -12.21 12.07 -8.85
C SER A 167 -10.95 11.60 -9.59
N ASN A 168 -9.88 12.37 -9.49
CA ASN A 168 -8.63 12.11 -10.19
C ASN A 168 -7.84 10.95 -9.56
N TYR A 169 -6.99 10.34 -10.38
CA TYR A 169 -5.92 9.46 -9.97
C TYR A 169 -4.60 10.01 -10.53
N ASP A 170 -3.68 10.39 -9.63
CA ASP A 170 -2.35 10.84 -10.00
C ASP A 170 -1.47 9.62 -10.27
N VAL A 171 -1.25 9.33 -11.54
CA VAL A 171 -0.39 8.21 -11.97
C VAL A 171 1.01 8.38 -11.38
N PRO A 172 1.59 7.34 -10.73
CA PRO A 172 2.97 7.40 -10.27
C PRO A 172 3.94 7.69 -11.43
N VAL A 173 4.85 8.66 -11.22
CA VAL A 173 5.81 9.05 -12.26
C VAL A 173 7.02 8.12 -12.29
N PHE A 174 7.49 7.69 -11.11
CA PHE A 174 8.65 6.82 -10.94
C PHE A 174 8.37 5.76 -9.88
N PRO A 175 7.41 4.83 -10.10
CA PRO A 175 7.21 3.72 -9.19
C PRO A 175 8.41 2.76 -9.29
N GLU A 176 8.76 2.10 -8.20
CA GLU A 176 9.81 1.08 -8.22
C GLU A 176 9.45 -0.11 -9.10
N VAL A 177 8.15 -0.44 -9.16
CA VAL A 177 7.63 -1.49 -10.06
C VAL A 177 6.37 -1.00 -10.76
N HIS A 178 6.28 -1.24 -12.07
CA HIS A 178 5.08 -0.99 -12.88
C HIS A 178 4.59 -2.30 -13.47
N VAL A 179 3.34 -2.66 -13.19
CA VAL A 179 2.68 -3.85 -13.72
C VAL A 179 1.41 -3.46 -14.48
N ASN A 180 1.37 -3.76 -15.77
CA ASN A 180 0.21 -3.54 -16.61
C ASN A 180 -0.65 -4.81 -16.63
N THR A 181 -1.77 -4.80 -15.90
CA THR A 181 -2.63 -5.98 -15.74
C THR A 181 -3.54 -6.27 -16.93
N GLN A 182 -3.49 -5.46 -17.97
CA GLN A 182 -4.09 -5.81 -19.26
C GLN A 182 -3.15 -6.70 -20.10
N ALA A 183 -1.84 -6.50 -19.95
CA ALA A 183 -0.82 -7.20 -20.73
C ALA A 183 -0.22 -8.40 -19.98
N LEU A 184 -0.15 -8.34 -18.64
CA LEU A 184 0.48 -9.35 -17.80
C LEU A 184 -0.56 -10.21 -17.09
N THR A 185 -0.24 -11.51 -16.92
CA THR A 185 -0.99 -12.39 -16.02
C THR A 185 -0.70 -12.01 -14.55
N VAL A 186 -1.46 -12.59 -13.63
CA VAL A 186 -1.23 -12.40 -12.19
C VAL A 186 0.16 -12.91 -11.80
N GLU A 187 0.54 -14.08 -12.30
CA GLU A 187 1.85 -14.72 -12.06
C GLU A 187 2.99 -13.83 -12.57
N GLN A 188 2.90 -13.34 -13.80
CA GLN A 188 3.90 -12.44 -14.38
C GLN A 188 4.02 -11.11 -13.59
N SER A 189 2.89 -10.59 -13.08
CA SER A 189 2.87 -9.41 -12.24
C SER A 189 3.57 -9.64 -10.90
N VAL A 190 3.34 -10.80 -10.29
CA VAL A 190 4.00 -11.24 -9.05
C VAL A 190 5.50 -11.44 -9.27
N ASP A 191 5.89 -12.11 -10.35
CA ASP A 191 7.30 -12.34 -10.70
C ASP A 191 8.06 -11.02 -10.84
N ALA A 192 7.46 -10.01 -11.50
CA ALA A 192 8.08 -8.68 -11.63
C ALA A 192 8.32 -7.99 -10.27
N ILE A 193 7.40 -8.17 -9.32
CA ILE A 193 7.55 -7.64 -7.95
C ILE A 193 8.62 -8.43 -7.18
N LEU A 194 8.60 -9.76 -7.26
CA LEU A 194 9.58 -10.61 -6.59
C LEU A 194 11.01 -10.39 -7.11
N ASP A 195 11.17 -10.19 -8.41
CA ASP A 195 12.46 -9.84 -9.03
C ASP A 195 13.04 -8.54 -8.45
N TRP A 196 12.18 -7.56 -8.18
CA TRP A 196 12.60 -6.33 -7.53
C TRP A 196 13.00 -6.57 -6.07
N VAL A 197 12.17 -7.30 -5.29
CA VAL A 197 12.42 -7.63 -3.87
C VAL A 197 13.74 -8.39 -3.73
N THR A 198 13.98 -9.41 -4.56
CA THR A 198 15.22 -10.22 -4.53
C THR A 198 16.46 -9.37 -4.77
N ARG A 199 16.41 -8.49 -5.78
CA ARG A 199 17.53 -7.56 -6.05
C ARG A 199 17.79 -6.58 -4.91
N HIS A 200 16.75 -6.21 -4.17
CA HIS A 200 16.89 -5.31 -3.02
C HIS A 200 17.49 -6.04 -1.81
N ASP A 201 17.12 -7.31 -1.58
CA ASP A 201 17.71 -8.15 -0.52
C ASP A 201 19.22 -8.34 -0.69
N ASP A 202 19.70 -8.48 -1.93
CA ASP A 202 21.12 -8.70 -2.23
C ASP A 202 22.01 -7.46 -1.99
N HIS A 203 21.42 -6.28 -1.79
CA HIS A 203 22.13 -5.00 -1.61
C HIS A 203 22.05 -4.44 -0.18
N THR A 204 21.39 -5.15 0.74
CA THR A 204 21.19 -4.76 2.14
C THR A 204 21.93 -5.67 3.09
#